data_f46ad7e8685513fb6173f7303fe578eb
#
_entry.id   f46ad7e8685513fb6173f7303fe578eb
#
_cell.length_a   1.000
_cell.length_b   1.000
_cell.length_c   1.000
_cell.angle_alpha   90.00
_cell.angle_beta   90.00
_cell.angle_gamma   90.00
#
_symmetry.space_group_name_H-M   'P 1'
#
loop_
_entity.id
_entity.type
_entity.pdbx_description
1 polymer ?
#
loop_
_entity_poly.entity_id
_entity_poly.type
_entity_poly.pdbx_seq_one_letter_code
_entity_poly.pdbx_strand_id
1 'polypeptide(L)'
;MRHFTKKIILIGDGGVGKTTLIRKFVYDMFDDKYIATIGTKVSKKKVVFPENHLNVNLMVWDVQGQRNDPLLTRYFTGAEGALFVCDVTRFQTFENLPEWIKDFEAVCGKVPTIILGNKADLVDNAQFGEGELSAMAARYNARSYLTSAKTGANVEASFKELAQAITK
;
A
#
# COMPACT_ATOMS: atom_id res chain seq x y z
N MET A 1 3.58 14.78 -23.70
CA MET A 1 3.59 14.13 -22.37
C MET A 1 3.10 12.70 -22.48
N ARG A 2 3.83 11.76 -21.87
CA ARG A 2 3.44 10.35 -21.89
C ARG A 2 2.35 10.10 -20.86
N HIS A 3 1.39 9.24 -21.21
CA HIS A 3 0.26 8.90 -20.34
C HIS A 3 0.24 7.39 -20.13
N PHE A 4 0.16 6.98 -18.86
CA PHE A 4 0.04 5.57 -18.48
C PHE A 4 -1.15 5.39 -17.56
N THR A 5 -1.80 4.24 -17.68
CA THR A 5 -2.80 3.78 -16.70
C THR A 5 -2.22 2.53 -16.06
N LYS A 6 -2.07 2.54 -14.74
CA LYS A 6 -1.40 1.48 -14.01
C LYS A 6 -2.25 1.02 -12.84
N LYS A 7 -2.31 -0.29 -12.64
CA LYS A 7 -2.99 -0.88 -11.50
C LYS A 7 -2.02 -1.08 -10.36
N ILE A 8 -2.35 -0.54 -9.18
CA ILE A 8 -1.66 -0.82 -7.92
C ILE A 8 -2.67 -1.34 -6.90
N ILE A 9 -2.18 -2.09 -5.92
CA ILE A 9 -3.04 -2.71 -4.92
C ILE A 9 -2.43 -2.55 -3.54
N LEU A 10 -3.28 -2.32 -2.53
CA LEU A 10 -2.88 -2.32 -1.13
C LEU A 10 -3.23 -3.66 -0.52
N ILE A 11 -2.26 -4.27 0.17
CA ILE A 11 -2.35 -5.63 0.70
C ILE A 11 -1.90 -5.63 2.16
N GLY A 12 -2.61 -6.38 2.99
CA GLY A 12 -2.31 -6.51 4.42
C GLY A 12 -3.54 -6.96 5.19
N ASP A 13 -3.35 -7.21 6.48
CA ASP A 13 -4.42 -7.68 7.36
C ASP A 13 -5.56 -6.66 7.47
N GLY A 14 -6.72 -7.13 7.92
CA GLY A 14 -7.85 -6.26 8.17
C GLY A 14 -7.54 -5.21 9.24
N GLY A 15 -8.04 -4.00 9.04
CA GLY A 15 -7.89 -2.92 10.03
C GLY A 15 -6.53 -2.25 10.10
N VAL A 16 -5.60 -2.56 9.19
CA VAL A 16 -4.29 -1.88 9.17
C VAL A 16 -4.36 -0.47 8.61
N GLY A 17 -5.48 -0.11 7.96
CA GLY A 17 -5.71 1.23 7.45
C GLY A 17 -5.54 1.38 5.94
N LYS A 18 -5.70 0.32 5.17
CA LYS A 18 -5.61 0.39 3.70
C LYS A 18 -6.60 1.40 3.12
N THR A 19 -7.86 1.30 3.53
CA THR A 19 -8.92 2.21 3.08
C THR A 19 -8.62 3.66 3.46
N THR A 20 -8.16 3.91 4.69
CA THR A 20 -7.86 5.27 5.14
C THR A 20 -6.66 5.87 4.40
N LEU A 21 -5.66 5.06 4.11
CA LEU A 21 -4.51 5.51 3.30
C LEU A 21 -4.95 5.92 1.89
N ILE A 22 -5.80 5.12 1.27
CA ILE A 22 -6.31 5.42 -0.07
C ILE A 22 -7.13 6.71 -0.04
N ARG A 23 -8.01 6.87 0.94
CA ARG A 23 -8.81 8.09 1.08
C ARG A 23 -7.94 9.32 1.28
N LYS A 24 -6.88 9.19 2.08
CA LYS A 24 -5.95 10.30 2.29
C LYS A 24 -5.22 10.67 1.00
N PHE A 25 -4.72 9.66 0.29
CA PHE A 25 -3.99 9.89 -0.96
C PHE A 25 -4.87 10.43 -2.08
N VAL A 26 -6.03 9.82 -2.29
CA VAL A 26 -6.90 10.14 -3.45
C VAL A 26 -7.71 11.40 -3.22
N TYR A 27 -8.28 11.56 -2.01
CA TYR A 27 -9.24 12.62 -1.71
C TYR A 27 -8.77 13.62 -0.66
N ASP A 28 -7.60 13.42 -0.08
CA ASP A 28 -7.05 14.24 1.02
C ASP A 28 -8.03 14.31 2.22
N MET A 29 -8.62 13.17 2.56
CA MET A 29 -9.61 13.05 3.62
C MET A 29 -9.18 12.04 4.67
N PHE A 30 -9.50 12.31 5.95
CA PHE A 30 -9.27 11.38 7.03
C PHE A 30 -10.50 11.36 7.97
N ASP A 31 -10.91 10.15 8.36
CA ASP A 31 -11.96 9.92 9.34
C ASP A 31 -11.47 8.87 10.33
N ASP A 32 -11.55 9.17 11.64
CA ASP A 32 -11.12 8.26 12.72
C ASP A 32 -12.00 7.00 12.82
N LYS A 33 -13.18 7.01 12.23
CA LYS A 33 -14.09 5.86 12.30
C LYS A 33 -13.56 4.71 11.48
N TYR A 34 -13.49 3.54 12.10
CA TYR A 34 -13.19 2.32 11.39
C TYR A 34 -14.33 2.00 10.42
N ILE A 35 -13.99 1.87 9.15
CA ILE A 35 -14.95 1.46 8.13
C ILE A 35 -14.40 0.17 7.51
N ALA A 36 -15.15 -0.92 7.69
CA ALA A 36 -14.78 -2.17 7.04
C ALA A 36 -14.98 -2.04 5.54
N THR A 37 -13.97 -2.45 4.77
CA THR A 37 -14.09 -2.52 3.32
C THR A 37 -14.92 -3.74 2.97
N ILE A 38 -15.98 -3.55 2.18
CA ILE A 38 -16.84 -4.63 1.72
C ILE A 38 -16.52 -4.88 0.25
N GLY A 39 -15.96 -6.06 -0.03
CA GLY A 39 -15.57 -6.43 -1.38
C GLY A 39 -14.36 -5.66 -1.88
N THR A 40 -14.42 -5.22 -3.13
CA THR A 40 -13.33 -4.50 -3.79
C THR A 40 -13.79 -3.12 -4.20
N LYS A 41 -12.94 -2.13 -3.90
CA LYS A 41 -13.17 -0.76 -4.36
C LYS A 41 -11.95 -0.31 -5.15
N VAL A 42 -12.20 0.34 -6.30
CA VAL A 42 -11.15 0.91 -7.14
C VAL A 42 -11.31 2.42 -7.14
N SER A 43 -10.23 3.12 -6.80
CA SER A 43 -10.18 4.58 -6.84
C SER A 43 -9.15 5.01 -7.87
N LYS A 44 -9.43 6.11 -8.57
CA LYS A 44 -8.53 6.62 -9.60
C LYS A 44 -7.83 7.88 -9.09
N LYS A 45 -6.52 7.94 -9.28
CA LYS A 45 -5.73 9.12 -8.94
C LYS A 45 -4.74 9.42 -10.06
N LYS A 46 -4.81 10.65 -10.58
CA LYS A 46 -3.84 11.12 -11.55
C LYS A 46 -2.61 11.67 -10.83
N VAL A 47 -1.45 11.17 -11.19
CA VAL A 47 -0.15 11.64 -10.67
C VAL A 47 0.66 12.16 -11.83
N VAL A 48 1.18 13.38 -11.68
CA VAL A 48 1.95 14.06 -12.72
C VAL A 48 3.39 14.19 -12.29
N PHE A 49 4.31 13.82 -13.17
CA PHE A 49 5.75 14.02 -12.99
C PHE A 49 6.23 14.96 -14.09
N PRO A 50 6.19 16.30 -13.85
CA PRO A 50 6.50 17.28 -14.91
C PRO A 50 7.91 17.16 -15.46
N GLU A 51 8.88 16.88 -14.61
CA GLU A 51 10.29 16.76 -14.99
C GLU A 51 10.55 15.59 -15.95
N ASN A 52 9.67 14.60 -15.93
CA ASN A 52 9.78 13.43 -16.80
C ASN A 52 8.76 13.47 -17.95
N HIS A 53 7.96 14.52 -18.05
CA HIS A 53 6.85 14.62 -19.00
C HIS A 53 5.92 13.41 -18.92
N LEU A 54 5.52 13.05 -17.71
CA LEU A 54 4.82 11.80 -17.44
C LEU A 54 3.54 12.06 -16.63
N ASN A 55 2.43 11.51 -17.12
CA ASN A 55 1.15 11.42 -16.40
C ASN A 55 0.84 9.96 -16.12
N VAL A 56 0.53 9.65 -14.87
CA VAL A 56 0.15 8.29 -14.48
C VAL A 56 -1.25 8.33 -13.86
N ASN A 57 -2.17 7.61 -14.48
CA ASN A 57 -3.47 7.36 -13.89
C ASN A 57 -3.36 6.09 -13.05
N LEU A 58 -3.30 6.23 -11.74
CA LEU A 58 -3.26 5.09 -10.84
C LEU A 58 -4.66 4.59 -10.58
N MET A 59 -4.88 3.32 -10.88
CA MET A 59 -6.07 2.59 -10.47
C MET A 59 -5.70 1.90 -9.16
N VAL A 60 -6.20 2.43 -8.04
CA VAL A 60 -5.82 2.02 -6.70
C VAL A 60 -6.87 1.05 -6.18
N TRP A 61 -6.46 -0.21 -6.00
CA TRP A 61 -7.36 -1.27 -5.58
C TRP A 61 -7.31 -1.46 -4.06
N ASP A 62 -8.47 -1.30 -3.44
CA ASP A 62 -8.69 -1.57 -2.01
C ASP A 62 -9.47 -2.87 -1.92
N VAL A 63 -8.84 -3.91 -1.41
CA VAL A 63 -9.41 -5.26 -1.43
C VAL A 63 -9.61 -5.74 -0.01
N GLN A 64 -10.86 -6.12 0.29
CA GLN A 64 -11.16 -6.88 1.49
C GLN A 64 -10.87 -8.35 1.21
N GLY A 65 -10.23 -9.01 2.15
CA GLY A 65 -10.02 -10.45 2.06
C GLY A 65 -9.02 -10.92 3.08
N GLN A 66 -9.20 -12.16 3.47
CA GLN A 66 -8.22 -12.87 4.28
C GLN A 66 -7.31 -13.66 3.34
N ARG A 67 -6.12 -14.02 3.82
CA ARG A 67 -5.08 -14.63 2.99
C ARG A 67 -5.55 -15.82 2.15
N ASN A 68 -6.47 -16.63 2.66
CA ASN A 68 -6.90 -17.84 1.97
C ASN A 68 -8.18 -17.65 1.12
N ASP A 69 -8.60 -16.39 0.92
CA ASP A 69 -9.76 -16.10 0.09
C ASP A 69 -9.41 -16.38 -1.39
N PRO A 70 -10.15 -17.29 -2.05
CA PRO A 70 -9.87 -17.61 -3.46
C PRO A 70 -10.05 -16.42 -4.41
N LEU A 71 -10.81 -15.39 -4.02
CA LEU A 71 -10.98 -14.20 -4.84
C LEU A 71 -9.73 -13.34 -4.90
N LEU A 72 -8.79 -13.47 -3.94
CA LEU A 72 -7.57 -12.66 -3.92
C LEU A 72 -6.75 -12.84 -5.20
N THR A 73 -6.65 -14.05 -5.72
CA THR A 73 -5.94 -14.31 -6.97
C THR A 73 -6.46 -13.43 -8.10
N ARG A 74 -7.78 -13.30 -8.20
CA ARG A 74 -8.42 -12.48 -9.23
C ARG A 74 -8.10 -10.99 -9.02
N TYR A 75 -8.13 -10.53 -7.77
CA TYR A 75 -7.85 -9.14 -7.45
C TYR A 75 -6.38 -8.79 -7.66
N PHE A 76 -5.47 -9.72 -7.39
CA PHE A 76 -4.02 -9.52 -7.60
C PHE A 76 -3.65 -9.48 -9.08
N THR A 77 -4.37 -10.25 -9.92
CA THR A 77 -4.03 -10.39 -11.34
C THR A 77 -3.95 -9.03 -12.03
N GLY A 78 -2.85 -8.80 -12.74
CA GLY A 78 -2.63 -7.56 -13.48
C GLY A 78 -2.10 -6.40 -12.66
N ALA A 79 -1.89 -6.57 -11.35
CA ALA A 79 -1.27 -5.53 -10.54
C ALA A 79 0.19 -5.32 -10.97
N GLU A 80 0.56 -4.07 -11.19
CA GLU A 80 1.89 -3.68 -11.65
C GLU A 80 2.76 -3.16 -10.52
N GLY A 81 2.17 -2.96 -9.36
CA GLY A 81 2.85 -2.59 -8.14
C GLY A 81 1.97 -2.84 -6.92
N ALA A 82 2.58 -2.91 -5.75
CA ALA A 82 1.85 -3.17 -4.52
C ALA A 82 2.41 -2.37 -3.35
N LEU A 83 1.52 -1.99 -2.44
CA LEU A 83 1.86 -1.43 -1.14
C LEU A 83 1.41 -2.46 -0.09
N PHE A 84 2.37 -3.02 0.64
CA PHE A 84 2.09 -3.96 1.72
C PHE A 84 2.01 -3.18 3.03
N VAL A 85 0.87 -3.26 3.70
CA VAL A 85 0.54 -2.40 4.84
C VAL A 85 0.44 -3.22 6.12
N CYS A 86 1.15 -2.77 7.15
CA CYS A 86 0.98 -3.27 8.51
C CYS A 86 0.64 -2.10 9.46
N ASP A 87 0.21 -2.43 10.66
CA ASP A 87 -0.20 -1.49 11.69
C ASP A 87 0.87 -1.49 12.78
N VAL A 88 1.53 -0.36 13.02
CA VAL A 88 2.63 -0.29 14.00
C VAL A 88 2.16 -0.60 15.42
N THR A 89 0.87 -0.51 15.69
CA THR A 89 0.29 -0.82 17.01
C THR A 89 -0.08 -2.29 17.18
N ARG A 90 0.07 -3.11 16.11
CA ARG A 90 -0.24 -4.54 16.15
C ARG A 90 0.86 -5.33 15.46
N PHE A 91 1.77 -5.87 16.25
CA PHE A 91 2.96 -6.56 15.73
C PHE A 91 2.61 -7.75 14.81
N GLN A 92 1.49 -8.43 15.10
CA GLN A 92 1.06 -9.57 14.27
C GLN A 92 0.84 -9.17 12.82
N THR A 93 0.37 -7.95 12.54
CA THR A 93 0.17 -7.49 11.17
C THR A 93 1.48 -7.34 10.41
N PHE A 94 2.56 -7.02 11.12
CA PHE A 94 3.91 -6.98 10.58
C PHE A 94 4.42 -8.40 10.30
N GLU A 95 4.25 -9.31 11.26
CA GLU A 95 4.69 -10.70 11.11
C GLU A 95 3.98 -11.42 9.95
N ASN A 96 2.77 -11.01 9.61
CA ASN A 96 1.99 -11.62 8.53
C ASN A 96 2.39 -11.13 7.13
N LEU A 97 3.19 -10.07 7.03
CA LEU A 97 3.56 -9.51 5.73
C LEU A 97 4.30 -10.49 4.82
N PRO A 98 5.28 -11.29 5.29
CA PRO A 98 5.95 -12.25 4.41
C PRO A 98 4.99 -13.21 3.72
N GLU A 99 3.93 -13.63 4.40
CA GLU A 99 2.94 -14.52 3.80
C GLU A 99 2.10 -13.80 2.75
N TRP A 100 1.71 -12.55 3.01
CA TRP A 100 1.02 -11.73 2.01
C TRP A 100 1.87 -11.52 0.77
N ILE A 101 3.16 -11.24 0.95
CA ILE A 101 4.09 -11.03 -0.17
C ILE A 101 4.23 -12.30 -0.98
N LYS A 102 4.36 -13.44 -0.31
CA LYS A 102 4.46 -14.75 -0.97
C LYS A 102 3.23 -15.03 -1.83
N ASP A 103 2.04 -14.82 -1.28
CA ASP A 103 0.79 -15.05 -1.99
C ASP A 103 0.67 -14.14 -3.21
N PHE A 104 1.06 -12.87 -3.06
CA PHE A 104 1.01 -11.90 -4.15
C PHE A 104 2.01 -12.24 -5.26
N GLU A 105 3.25 -12.56 -4.89
CA GLU A 105 4.29 -12.88 -5.85
C GLU A 105 3.99 -14.16 -6.62
N ALA A 106 3.24 -15.10 -6.00
CA ALA A 106 2.81 -16.31 -6.70
C ALA A 106 1.90 -15.99 -7.89
N VAL A 107 1.17 -14.88 -7.84
CA VAL A 107 0.26 -14.44 -8.92
C VAL A 107 0.95 -13.48 -9.88
N CYS A 108 1.65 -12.49 -9.35
CA CYS A 108 2.16 -11.34 -10.13
C CYS A 108 3.66 -11.40 -10.40
N GLY A 109 4.38 -12.34 -9.79
CA GLY A 109 5.83 -12.32 -9.85
C GLY A 109 6.40 -11.14 -9.07
N LYS A 110 7.63 -10.78 -9.34
CA LYS A 110 8.28 -9.65 -8.67
C LYS A 110 8.00 -8.37 -9.43
N VAL A 111 7.16 -7.53 -8.82
CA VAL A 111 6.87 -6.19 -9.31
C VAL A 111 7.33 -5.18 -8.26
N PRO A 112 7.46 -3.89 -8.61
CA PRO A 112 7.83 -2.87 -7.60
C PRO A 112 6.87 -2.90 -6.43
N THR A 113 7.42 -2.92 -5.21
CA THR A 113 6.66 -2.97 -3.97
C THR A 113 7.25 -2.01 -2.95
N ILE A 114 6.39 -1.50 -2.06
CA ILE A 114 6.78 -0.67 -0.93
C ILE A 114 6.07 -1.20 0.30
N ILE A 115 6.75 -1.21 1.44
CA ILE A 115 6.19 -1.69 2.70
C ILE A 115 5.87 -0.48 3.58
N LEU A 116 4.64 -0.42 4.09
CA LEU A 116 4.17 0.69 4.90
C LEU A 116 3.85 0.24 6.32
N GLY A 117 4.46 0.90 7.30
CA GLY A 117 4.07 0.77 8.70
C GLY A 117 3.13 1.92 9.04
N ASN A 118 1.84 1.64 9.03
CA ASN A 118 0.80 2.66 9.17
C ASN A 118 0.44 2.92 10.63
N LYS A 119 -0.28 4.02 10.85
CA LYS A 119 -0.69 4.53 12.15
C LYS A 119 0.49 5.00 12.99
N ALA A 120 1.52 5.54 12.32
CA ALA A 120 2.75 6.01 12.95
C ALA A 120 2.54 7.18 13.90
N ASP A 121 1.40 7.88 13.82
CA ASP A 121 1.01 8.92 14.75
C ASP A 121 0.71 8.38 16.14
N LEU A 122 0.40 7.08 16.29
CA LEU A 122 0.10 6.44 17.56
C LEU A 122 1.37 5.96 18.25
N VAL A 123 2.30 6.88 18.51
CA VAL A 123 3.64 6.58 19.03
C VAL A 123 3.64 5.85 20.36
N ASP A 124 2.67 6.17 21.24
CA ASP A 124 2.60 5.54 22.57
C ASP A 124 2.15 4.08 22.51
N ASN A 125 1.52 3.68 21.41
CA ASN A 125 1.02 2.32 21.22
C ASN A 125 1.84 1.52 20.21
N ALA A 126 2.89 2.10 19.65
CA ALA A 126 3.71 1.44 18.64
C ALA A 126 4.46 0.26 19.27
N GLN A 127 4.39 -0.90 18.59
CA GLN A 127 5.06 -2.13 19.00
C GLN A 127 6.34 -2.38 18.22
N PHE A 128 6.56 -1.64 17.14
CA PHE A 128 7.78 -1.68 16.34
C PHE A 128 7.91 -0.35 15.59
N GLY A 129 9.04 -0.15 14.92
CA GLY A 129 9.31 1.10 14.24
C GLY A 129 10.08 0.93 12.95
N GLU A 130 10.73 2.00 12.54
CA GLU A 130 11.43 2.06 11.25
C GLU A 130 12.52 1.01 11.11
N GLY A 131 13.25 0.69 12.18
CA GLY A 131 14.34 -0.28 12.12
C GLY A 131 13.88 -1.66 11.70
N GLU A 132 12.83 -2.18 12.35
CA GLU A 132 12.26 -3.49 12.03
C GLU A 132 11.62 -3.47 10.64
N LEU A 133 10.95 -2.38 10.31
CA LEU A 133 10.27 -2.24 9.03
C LEU A 133 11.27 -2.24 7.86
N SER A 134 12.33 -1.45 7.96
CA SER A 134 13.34 -1.38 6.92
C SER A 134 14.13 -2.68 6.77
N ALA A 135 14.38 -3.38 7.88
CA ALA A 135 15.04 -4.67 7.84
C ALA A 135 14.19 -5.71 7.09
N MET A 136 12.88 -5.73 7.31
CA MET A 136 12.00 -6.61 6.56
C MET A 136 11.96 -6.23 5.08
N ALA A 137 11.83 -4.95 4.77
CA ALA A 137 11.77 -4.46 3.39
C ALA A 137 13.03 -4.85 2.61
N ALA A 138 14.19 -4.77 3.24
CA ALA A 138 15.47 -5.14 2.62
C ALA A 138 15.48 -6.59 2.15
N ARG A 139 14.79 -7.49 2.87
CA ARG A 139 14.70 -8.90 2.48
C ARG A 139 14.01 -9.09 1.13
N TYR A 140 13.19 -8.14 0.71
CA TYR A 140 12.42 -8.19 -0.53
C TYR A 140 12.91 -7.16 -1.55
N ASN A 141 14.06 -6.54 -1.27
CA ASN A 141 14.61 -5.47 -2.11
C ASN A 141 13.60 -4.34 -2.30
N ALA A 142 12.86 -4.03 -1.25
CA ALA A 142 11.81 -3.00 -1.25
C ALA A 142 12.20 -1.84 -0.33
N ARG A 143 11.55 -0.71 -0.55
CA ARG A 143 11.64 0.44 0.36
C ARG A 143 10.50 0.38 1.37
N SER A 144 10.65 1.13 2.45
CA SER A 144 9.65 1.17 3.51
C SER A 144 9.45 2.60 3.99
N TYR A 145 8.25 2.86 4.51
CA TYR A 145 7.89 4.13 5.11
C TYR A 145 7.01 3.91 6.32
N LEU A 146 7.22 4.70 7.35
CA LEU A 146 6.23 4.87 8.41
C LEU A 146 5.21 5.90 7.90
N THR A 147 3.94 5.53 7.91
CA THR A 147 2.87 6.36 7.36
C THR A 147 1.82 6.69 8.40
N SER A 148 1.11 7.78 8.19
CA SER A 148 -0.06 8.15 8.98
C SER A 148 -1.10 8.79 8.06
N ALA A 149 -2.24 8.14 7.91
CA ALA A 149 -3.35 8.71 7.17
C ALA A 149 -3.89 9.96 7.89
N LYS A 150 -3.76 10.00 9.22
CA LYS A 150 -4.22 11.12 10.02
C LYS A 150 -3.41 12.40 9.77
N THR A 151 -2.08 12.29 9.83
CA THR A 151 -1.18 13.44 9.64
C THR A 151 -0.80 13.66 8.19
N GLY A 152 -0.95 12.64 7.36
CA GLY A 152 -0.48 12.64 5.97
C GLY A 152 0.97 12.23 5.82
N ALA A 153 1.67 11.92 6.92
CA ALA A 153 3.10 11.59 6.88
C ALA A 153 3.37 10.45 5.90
N ASN A 154 4.24 10.71 4.92
CA ASN A 154 4.73 9.77 3.90
C ASN A 154 3.65 9.09 3.04
N VAL A 155 2.39 9.53 3.11
CA VAL A 155 1.32 8.94 2.29
C VAL A 155 1.57 9.27 0.82
N GLU A 156 1.61 10.55 0.47
CA GLU A 156 1.82 10.95 -0.91
C GLU A 156 3.18 10.47 -1.45
N ALA A 157 4.23 10.59 -0.64
CA ALA A 157 5.57 10.20 -1.05
C ALA A 157 5.64 8.72 -1.44
N SER A 158 5.03 7.83 -0.65
CA SER A 158 5.07 6.39 -0.91
C SER A 158 4.30 6.00 -2.17
N PHE A 159 3.11 6.56 -2.37
CA PHE A 159 2.32 6.29 -3.58
C PHE A 159 3.02 6.82 -4.83
N LYS A 160 3.60 8.03 -4.76
CA LYS A 160 4.32 8.61 -5.90
C LYS A 160 5.57 7.83 -6.24
N GLU A 161 6.31 7.37 -5.24
CA GLU A 161 7.50 6.54 -5.49
C GLU A 161 7.13 5.26 -6.21
N LEU A 162 6.04 4.61 -5.77
CA LEU A 162 5.56 3.41 -6.45
C LEU A 162 5.13 3.72 -7.89
N ALA A 163 4.37 4.80 -8.08
CA ALA A 163 3.95 5.21 -9.42
C ALA A 163 5.14 5.42 -10.36
N GLN A 164 6.20 6.05 -9.86
CA GLN A 164 7.40 6.28 -10.65
C GLN A 164 8.13 4.98 -10.97
N ALA A 165 8.22 4.07 -10.01
CA ALA A 165 8.90 2.79 -10.18
C ALA A 165 8.23 1.91 -11.25
N ILE A 166 6.91 1.91 -11.32
CA ILE A 166 6.17 1.06 -12.26
C ILE A 166 6.08 1.65 -13.67
N THR A 167 6.57 2.86 -13.88
CA THR A 167 6.57 3.52 -15.20
C THR A 167 7.97 3.63 -15.82
N LYS A 168 8.97 3.04 -15.17
CA LYS A 168 10.34 2.98 -15.72
C LYS A 168 10.44 1.94 -16.83
#